data_bb5d8aeea8b7209532d2b2474ef6ab71
#
_entry.id   bb5d8aeea8b7209532d2b2474ef6ab71
#
_cell.length_a   1.000
_cell.length_b   1.000
_cell.length_c   1.000
_cell.angle_alpha   90.00
_cell.angle_beta   90.00
_cell.angle_gamma   90.00
#
_symmetry.space_group_name_H-M   'P 1'
#
loop_
_entity.id
_entity.type
_entity.pdbx_description
1 polymer ?
#
loop_
_entity_poly.entity_id
_entity_poly.type
_entity_poly.pdbx_seq_one_letter_code
_entity_poly.pdbx_strand_id
1 'polypeptide(L)'
;IDDEFLDPLNFSSEGLLGMPGLFDAYRAGKVMLANAPGAGLADDKAIYSYIPEIIQFYTGEKPILKNVTTWRCAEPEALSYVLDHINELVVKEVHGSGVYVILVCPTASKREIARFKRKLKAKPSDYIAQPTRSLSTVPILTKNGLAPRHVDLRPFLLMSPAGIQVTPGGLTRVALKKNSLVVNSSQGGGTKDTWVLEE
;
A
#
# COMPACT_ATOMS: atom_id res chain seq x y z
N ILE A 1 6.70 -5.77 -11.87
CA ILE A 1 7.96 -6.37 -11.43
C ILE A 1 8.71 -5.34 -10.60
N ASP A 2 9.38 -5.75 -9.53
CA ASP A 2 10.16 -4.86 -8.71
C ASP A 2 11.42 -4.42 -9.47
N ASP A 3 11.86 -3.18 -9.22
CA ASP A 3 12.93 -2.54 -10.01
C ASP A 3 14.22 -3.37 -10.04
N GLU A 4 14.58 -4.01 -8.93
CA GLU A 4 15.77 -4.85 -8.83
C GLU A 4 15.76 -6.09 -9.75
N PHE A 5 14.59 -6.50 -10.24
CA PHE A 5 14.43 -7.65 -11.12
C PHE A 5 14.18 -7.27 -12.59
N LEU A 6 14.25 -5.98 -12.95
CA LEU A 6 13.98 -5.53 -14.32
C LEU A 6 15.00 -6.04 -15.33
N ASP A 7 16.27 -6.03 -14.98
CA ASP A 7 17.38 -6.39 -15.86
C ASP A 7 18.52 -7.04 -15.08
N PRO A 8 18.74 -8.34 -15.24
CA PRO A 8 19.78 -9.06 -14.49
C PRO A 8 21.22 -8.63 -14.83
N LEU A 9 21.45 -7.87 -15.90
CA LEU A 9 22.77 -7.33 -16.24
C LEU A 9 23.07 -6.00 -15.51
N ASN A 10 22.03 -5.26 -15.16
CA ASN A 10 22.15 -3.94 -14.55
C ASN A 10 21.74 -3.89 -13.07
N PHE A 11 20.94 -4.85 -12.61
CA PHE A 11 20.39 -4.93 -11.25
C PHE A 11 20.72 -6.29 -10.60
N SER A 12 19.75 -6.93 -9.96
CA SER A 12 19.96 -8.23 -9.32
C SER A 12 20.05 -9.36 -10.35
N SER A 13 21.17 -10.08 -10.35
CA SER A 13 21.38 -11.27 -11.20
C SER A 13 20.46 -12.45 -10.85
N GLU A 14 19.80 -12.42 -9.70
CA GLU A 14 18.84 -13.44 -9.26
C GLU A 14 17.44 -13.26 -9.86
N GLY A 15 17.22 -12.17 -10.61
CA GLY A 15 15.94 -11.84 -11.23
C GLY A 15 15.61 -12.73 -12.42
N LEU A 16 14.80 -13.78 -12.18
CA LEU A 16 14.34 -14.70 -13.22
C LEU A 16 13.30 -14.12 -14.18
N LEU A 17 12.68 -12.99 -13.82
CA LEU A 17 11.58 -12.37 -14.59
C LEU A 17 12.03 -11.21 -15.46
N GLY A 18 13.25 -10.71 -15.24
CA GLY A 18 13.80 -9.58 -15.96
C GLY A 18 14.31 -9.94 -17.34
N MET A 19 14.43 -8.94 -18.19
CA MET A 19 14.96 -9.08 -19.54
C MET A 19 16.39 -8.53 -19.59
N PRO A 20 17.40 -9.35 -19.89
CA PRO A 20 18.77 -8.87 -20.06
C PRO A 20 18.89 -7.78 -21.12
N GLY A 21 19.52 -6.65 -20.78
CA GLY A 21 19.68 -5.49 -21.65
C GLY A 21 18.46 -4.57 -21.77
N LEU A 22 17.41 -4.81 -21.01
CA LEU A 22 16.22 -3.95 -21.00
C LEU A 22 16.56 -2.52 -20.58
N PHE A 23 17.39 -2.36 -19.56
CA PHE A 23 17.73 -1.04 -19.03
C PHE A 23 18.61 -0.24 -20.02
N ASP A 24 19.49 -0.90 -20.73
CA ASP A 24 20.29 -0.26 -21.79
C ASP A 24 19.41 0.18 -22.97
N ALA A 25 18.44 -0.64 -23.36
CA ALA A 25 17.47 -0.28 -24.38
C ALA A 25 16.59 0.91 -23.95
N TYR A 26 16.19 0.95 -22.67
CA TYR A 26 15.47 2.08 -22.09
C TYR A 26 16.31 3.37 -22.11
N ARG A 27 17.57 3.32 -21.67
CA ARG A 27 18.47 4.47 -21.70
C ARG A 27 18.76 4.97 -23.12
N ALA A 28 18.77 4.07 -24.08
CA ALA A 28 18.93 4.40 -25.50
C ALA A 28 17.63 4.90 -26.15
N GLY A 29 16.52 5.04 -25.40
CA GLY A 29 15.23 5.50 -25.92
C GLY A 29 14.54 4.54 -26.87
N LYS A 30 14.94 3.26 -26.89
CA LYS A 30 14.37 2.24 -27.80
C LYS A 30 13.15 1.54 -27.24
N VAL A 31 12.90 1.67 -25.96
CA VAL A 31 11.74 1.11 -25.26
C VAL A 31 11.26 2.11 -24.21
N MET A 32 9.95 2.18 -24.00
CA MET A 32 9.34 2.96 -22.93
C MET A 32 8.92 2.01 -21.81
N LEU A 33 9.24 2.38 -20.57
CA LEU A 33 8.75 1.70 -19.40
C LEU A 33 7.65 2.56 -18.75
N ALA A 34 6.53 1.93 -18.45
CA ALA A 34 5.47 2.57 -17.66
C ALA A 34 5.91 2.58 -16.18
N ASN A 35 6.13 3.76 -15.63
CA ASN A 35 6.91 4.11 -14.45
C ASN A 35 8.43 3.94 -14.66
N ALA A 36 9.17 4.96 -14.28
CA ALA A 36 10.63 4.93 -14.39
C ALA A 36 11.24 3.93 -13.38
N PRO A 37 12.35 3.28 -13.70
CA PRO A 37 13.15 2.56 -12.73
C PRO A 37 13.49 3.47 -11.53
N GLY A 38 13.34 2.95 -10.31
CA GLY A 38 13.44 3.72 -9.06
C GLY A 38 12.09 4.20 -8.51
N ALA A 39 11.00 4.10 -9.28
CA ALA A 39 9.65 4.46 -8.80
C ALA A 39 9.14 3.53 -7.68
N GLY A 40 9.75 2.37 -7.49
CA GLY A 40 9.48 1.45 -6.37
C GLY A 40 9.67 2.07 -4.98
N LEU A 41 10.41 3.18 -4.88
CA LEU A 41 10.47 3.98 -3.65
C LEU A 41 9.07 4.42 -3.16
N ALA A 42 8.12 4.63 -4.07
CA ALA A 42 6.75 4.99 -3.73
C ALA A 42 5.95 3.86 -3.07
N ASP A 43 6.41 2.60 -3.21
CA ASP A 43 5.78 1.44 -2.56
C ASP A 43 6.26 1.25 -1.12
N ASP A 44 7.33 1.92 -0.72
CA ASP A 44 7.86 1.87 0.64
C ASP A 44 6.87 2.51 1.62
N LYS A 45 6.40 1.69 2.57
CA LYS A 45 5.37 2.14 3.52
C LYS A 45 5.88 3.15 4.56
N ALA A 46 7.19 3.24 4.76
CA ALA A 46 7.78 4.27 5.62
C ALA A 46 7.77 5.63 4.90
N ILE A 47 8.02 5.66 3.58
CA ILE A 47 7.95 6.89 2.77
C ILE A 47 6.56 7.51 2.84
N TYR A 48 5.50 6.70 2.92
CA TYR A 48 4.13 7.21 3.08
C TYR A 48 3.99 8.17 4.26
N SER A 49 4.73 7.97 5.35
CA SER A 49 4.66 8.84 6.52
C SER A 49 5.20 10.26 6.28
N TYR A 50 6.09 10.42 5.28
CA TYR A 50 6.69 11.70 4.92
C TYR A 50 5.89 12.45 3.82
N ILE A 51 4.90 11.84 3.20
CA ILE A 51 4.15 12.45 2.07
C ILE A 51 3.61 13.84 2.41
N PRO A 52 3.01 14.11 3.60
CA PRO A 52 2.56 15.45 3.94
C PRO A 52 3.67 16.50 3.94
N GLU A 53 4.84 16.16 4.46
CA GLU A 53 6.01 17.04 4.52
C GLU A 53 6.60 17.24 3.12
N ILE A 54 6.66 16.19 2.31
CA ILE A 54 7.11 16.24 0.92
C ILE A 54 6.20 17.17 0.09
N ILE A 55 4.88 17.03 0.22
CA ILE A 55 3.93 17.92 -0.46
C ILE A 55 4.19 19.37 -0.03
N GLN A 56 4.24 19.64 1.25
CA GLN A 56 4.46 21.00 1.75
C GLN A 56 5.82 21.58 1.29
N PHE A 57 6.86 20.75 1.24
CA PHE A 57 8.18 21.18 0.78
C PHE A 57 8.19 21.60 -0.68
N TYR A 58 7.57 20.80 -1.57
CA TYR A 58 7.59 21.07 -3.01
C TYR A 58 6.53 22.06 -3.49
N THR A 59 5.38 22.12 -2.83
CA THR A 59 4.25 22.98 -3.27
C THR A 59 4.10 24.24 -2.42
N GLY A 60 4.66 24.27 -1.22
CA GLY A 60 4.40 25.32 -0.22
C GLY A 60 3.02 25.20 0.45
N GLU A 61 2.21 24.21 0.09
CA GLU A 61 0.83 24.04 0.54
C GLU A 61 0.66 22.81 1.43
N LYS A 62 -0.36 22.84 2.26
CA LYS A 62 -0.75 21.68 3.05
C LYS A 62 -1.48 20.66 2.17
N PRO A 63 -1.31 19.34 2.42
CA PRO A 63 -2.05 18.32 1.69
C PRO A 63 -3.56 18.51 1.79
N ILE A 64 -4.27 18.38 0.67
CA ILE A 64 -5.74 18.39 0.60
C ILE A 64 -6.29 17.13 1.31
N LEU A 65 -5.71 15.96 1.03
CA LEU A 65 -6.09 14.70 1.65
C LEU A 65 -5.29 14.46 2.92
N LYS A 66 -5.97 14.03 3.98
CA LYS A 66 -5.33 13.66 5.24
C LYS A 66 -4.74 12.25 5.13
N ASN A 67 -3.44 12.13 5.36
CA ASN A 67 -2.80 10.83 5.52
C ASN A 67 -3.26 10.14 6.82
N VAL A 68 -3.25 8.82 6.80
CA VAL A 68 -3.42 8.04 8.03
C VAL A 68 -2.16 8.21 8.89
N THR A 69 -2.34 8.53 10.17
CA THR A 69 -1.23 8.58 11.13
C THR A 69 -0.40 7.31 11.03
N THR A 70 0.91 7.46 10.86
CA THR A 70 1.82 6.33 10.66
C THR A 70 3.00 6.47 11.61
N TRP A 71 3.17 5.47 12.47
CA TRP A 71 4.32 5.37 13.37
C TRP A 71 5.41 4.54 12.71
N ARG A 72 6.58 5.12 12.55
CA ARG A 72 7.78 4.43 12.11
C ARG A 72 8.41 3.75 13.32
N CYS A 73 8.41 2.43 13.35
CA CYS A 73 8.93 1.70 14.51
C CYS A 73 10.46 1.81 14.67
N ALA A 74 11.16 2.33 13.65
CA ALA A 74 12.57 2.73 13.77
C ALA A 74 12.82 3.81 14.84
N GLU A 75 11.79 4.61 15.15
CA GLU A 75 11.87 5.66 16.16
C GLU A 75 11.53 5.07 17.55
N PRO A 76 12.40 5.23 18.56
CA PRO A 76 12.21 4.58 19.86
C PRO A 76 10.88 4.93 20.54
N GLU A 77 10.46 6.20 20.47
CA GLU A 77 9.20 6.67 21.05
C GLU A 77 7.98 6.06 20.33
N ALA A 78 8.03 6.02 18.99
CA ALA A 78 7.00 5.39 18.18
C ALA A 78 6.91 3.89 18.44
N LEU A 79 8.05 3.21 18.57
CA LEU A 79 8.09 1.78 18.90
C LEU A 79 7.45 1.51 20.27
N SER A 80 7.79 2.32 21.29
CA SER A 80 7.20 2.18 22.62
C SER A 80 5.68 2.30 22.56
N TYR A 81 5.19 3.37 21.93
CA TYR A 81 3.75 3.59 21.72
C TYR A 81 3.08 2.39 21.02
N VAL A 82 3.69 1.92 19.93
CA VAL A 82 3.15 0.79 19.14
C VAL A 82 3.09 -0.50 19.97
N LEU A 83 4.10 -0.78 20.78
CA LEU A 83 4.11 -1.98 21.63
C LEU A 83 3.03 -1.95 22.72
N ASP A 84 2.74 -0.76 23.26
CA ASP A 84 1.73 -0.57 24.30
C ASP A 84 0.30 -0.63 23.72
N HIS A 85 0.09 -0.07 22.52
CA HIS A 85 -1.23 0.03 21.88
C HIS A 85 -1.46 -0.99 20.77
N ILE A 86 -0.62 -2.01 20.64
CA ILE A 86 -0.60 -2.92 19.49
C ILE A 86 -1.97 -3.55 19.17
N ASN A 87 -2.80 -3.80 20.20
CA ASN A 87 -4.12 -4.40 20.01
C ASN A 87 -5.10 -3.56 19.18
N GLU A 88 -4.83 -2.26 19.02
CA GLU A 88 -5.68 -1.31 18.31
C GLU A 88 -5.13 -0.97 16.91
N LEU A 89 -3.96 -1.48 16.59
CA LEU A 89 -3.19 -1.06 15.43
C LEU A 89 -3.18 -2.12 14.32
N VAL A 90 -2.84 -1.65 13.13
CA VAL A 90 -2.41 -2.48 12.01
C VAL A 90 -0.90 -2.30 11.86
N VAL A 91 -0.16 -3.38 12.01
CA VAL A 91 1.30 -3.39 11.84
C VAL A 91 1.63 -3.95 10.45
N LYS A 92 2.54 -3.27 9.74
CA LYS A 92 2.93 -3.60 8.37
C LYS A 92 4.44 -3.65 8.26
N GLU A 93 4.97 -4.61 7.50
CA GLU A 93 6.38 -4.56 7.08
C GLU A 93 6.56 -3.41 6.07
N VAL A 94 7.65 -2.67 6.19
CA VAL A 94 7.99 -1.53 5.32
C VAL A 94 8.14 -2.00 3.88
N HIS A 95 8.96 -3.02 3.68
CA HIS A 95 9.20 -3.64 2.38
C HIS A 95 8.28 -4.86 2.17
N GLY A 96 8.06 -5.21 0.94
CA GLY A 96 7.29 -6.39 0.56
C GLY A 96 5.81 -6.12 0.31
N SER A 97 5.23 -6.96 -0.52
CA SER A 97 3.83 -6.93 -0.94
C SER A 97 3.07 -8.14 -0.39
N GLY A 98 1.75 -7.97 -0.21
CA GLY A 98 0.87 -9.05 0.19
C GLY A 98 0.54 -9.09 1.68
N VAL A 99 -0.24 -10.10 2.08
CA VAL A 99 -0.89 -10.18 3.39
C VAL A 99 -0.02 -10.75 4.48
N TYR A 100 1.02 -11.49 4.13
CA TYR A 100 1.94 -12.08 5.11
C TYR A 100 2.76 -11.03 5.86
N VAL A 101 2.78 -9.80 5.35
CA VAL A 101 3.49 -8.65 5.88
C VAL A 101 2.59 -7.68 6.67
N ILE A 102 1.31 -8.01 6.86
CA ILE A 102 0.33 -7.16 7.55
C ILE A 102 -0.33 -7.93 8.69
N LEU A 103 -0.34 -7.35 9.89
CA LEU A 103 -1.11 -7.84 11.03
C LEU A 103 -2.19 -6.84 11.39
N VAL A 104 -3.45 -7.24 11.25
CA VAL A 104 -4.61 -6.49 11.76
C VAL A 104 -4.83 -6.93 13.21
N CYS A 105 -4.22 -6.23 14.14
CA CYS A 105 -4.13 -6.67 15.53
C CYS A 105 -5.47 -6.86 16.24
N PRO A 106 -6.53 -6.06 16.03
CA PRO A 106 -7.84 -6.28 16.64
C PRO A 106 -8.47 -7.64 16.34
N THR A 107 -8.11 -8.25 15.21
CA THR A 107 -8.65 -9.57 14.80
C THR A 107 -7.64 -10.70 14.95
N ALA A 108 -6.42 -10.38 15.37
CA ALA A 108 -5.34 -11.34 15.51
C ALA A 108 -5.38 -12.12 16.83
N SER A 109 -4.90 -13.34 16.80
CA SER A 109 -4.74 -14.14 18.01
C SER A 109 -3.62 -13.59 18.91
N LYS A 110 -3.70 -13.87 20.22
CA LYS A 110 -2.64 -13.50 21.19
C LYS A 110 -1.27 -14.06 20.77
N ARG A 111 -1.23 -15.22 20.13
CA ARG A 111 0.02 -15.85 19.64
C ARG A 111 0.63 -15.05 18.50
N GLU A 112 -0.18 -14.58 17.56
CA GLU A 112 0.27 -13.75 16.43
C GLU A 112 0.79 -12.41 16.93
N ILE A 113 0.06 -11.76 17.82
CA ILE A 113 0.49 -10.49 18.45
C ILE A 113 1.82 -10.67 19.17
N ALA A 114 1.98 -11.71 19.97
CA ALA A 114 3.23 -12.00 20.66
C ALA A 114 4.40 -12.25 19.68
N ARG A 115 4.14 -12.92 18.56
CA ARG A 115 5.13 -13.14 17.49
C ARG A 115 5.54 -11.81 16.85
N PHE A 116 4.58 -10.95 16.53
CA PHE A 116 4.87 -9.64 15.93
C PHE A 116 5.59 -8.71 16.92
N LYS A 117 5.23 -8.69 18.19
CA LYS A 117 5.98 -7.93 19.23
C LYS A 117 7.46 -8.32 19.26
N ARG A 118 7.78 -9.61 19.11
CA ARG A 118 9.18 -10.07 19.04
C ARG A 118 9.89 -9.59 17.77
N LYS A 119 9.22 -9.65 16.61
CA LYS A 119 9.74 -9.14 15.34
C LYS A 119 10.02 -7.64 15.40
N LEU A 120 9.07 -6.85 15.90
CA LEU A 120 9.20 -5.39 16.10
C LEU A 120 10.42 -5.04 16.96
N LYS A 121 10.61 -5.76 18.06
CA LYS A 121 11.78 -5.53 18.94
C LYS A 121 13.10 -5.94 18.31
N ALA A 122 13.10 -6.98 17.47
CA ALA A 122 14.32 -7.49 16.83
C ALA A 122 14.78 -6.61 15.66
N LYS A 123 13.85 -6.09 14.85
CA LYS A 123 14.13 -5.26 13.67
C LYS A 123 13.07 -4.15 13.53
N PRO A 124 13.10 -3.14 14.39
CA PRO A 124 12.06 -2.11 14.39
C PRO A 124 12.02 -1.29 13.08
N SER A 125 13.14 -1.10 12.40
CA SER A 125 13.22 -0.39 11.12
C SER A 125 12.39 -1.02 10.01
N ASP A 126 12.12 -2.32 10.10
CA ASP A 126 11.39 -3.05 9.07
C ASP A 126 9.86 -2.89 9.20
N TYR A 127 9.38 -2.08 10.16
CA TYR A 127 7.94 -1.99 10.47
C TYR A 127 7.44 -0.58 10.61
N ILE A 128 6.19 -0.40 10.17
CA ILE A 128 5.33 0.73 10.52
C ILE A 128 4.06 0.25 11.21
N ALA A 129 3.40 1.14 11.93
CA ALA A 129 2.08 0.89 12.47
C ALA A 129 1.12 2.03 12.14
N GLN A 130 -0.16 1.70 12.01
CA GLN A 130 -1.24 2.65 11.73
C GLN A 130 -2.45 2.30 12.61
N PRO A 131 -3.32 3.27 12.94
CA PRO A 131 -4.58 2.96 13.63
C PRO A 131 -5.47 2.11 12.72
N THR A 132 -6.15 1.16 13.30
CA THR A 132 -7.18 0.40 12.56
C THR A 132 -8.28 1.36 12.11
N ARG A 133 -8.62 1.34 10.84
CA ARG A 133 -9.69 2.15 10.26
C ARG A 133 -10.87 1.28 9.88
N SER A 134 -12.06 1.76 10.18
CA SER A 134 -13.28 1.20 9.64
C SER A 134 -13.42 1.66 8.19
N LEU A 135 -13.39 0.71 7.26
CA LEU A 135 -13.63 1.00 5.86
C LEU A 135 -15.12 1.25 5.61
N SER A 136 -15.44 2.07 4.60
CA SER A 136 -16.80 2.23 4.10
C SER A 136 -17.39 0.89 3.68
N THR A 137 -18.71 0.78 3.69
CA THR A 137 -19.41 -0.41 3.23
C THR A 137 -20.38 -0.07 2.10
N VAL A 138 -20.54 -1.01 1.16
CA VAL A 138 -21.54 -0.94 0.10
C VAL A 138 -22.30 -2.26 0.03
N PRO A 139 -23.55 -2.28 -0.48
CA PRO A 139 -24.26 -3.52 -0.71
C PRO A 139 -23.63 -4.29 -1.86
N ILE A 140 -23.45 -5.61 -1.67
CA ILE A 140 -23.07 -6.54 -2.73
C ILE A 140 -24.04 -7.70 -2.78
N LEU A 141 -24.19 -8.29 -3.96
CA LEU A 141 -24.98 -9.50 -4.12
C LEU A 141 -24.21 -10.70 -3.57
N THR A 142 -24.83 -11.42 -2.67
CA THR A 142 -24.33 -12.67 -2.10
C THR A 142 -25.31 -13.81 -2.37
N LYS A 143 -24.95 -15.04 -2.05
CA LYS A 143 -25.87 -16.20 -2.18
C LYS A 143 -27.18 -16.01 -1.39
N ASN A 144 -27.17 -15.18 -0.34
CA ASN A 144 -28.31 -14.92 0.54
C ASN A 144 -28.95 -13.53 0.29
N GLY A 145 -28.76 -12.93 -0.89
CA GLY A 145 -29.25 -11.60 -1.22
C GLY A 145 -28.23 -10.50 -0.99
N LEU A 146 -28.67 -9.24 -0.89
CA LEU A 146 -27.81 -8.10 -0.69
C LEU A 146 -27.26 -8.07 0.74
N ALA A 147 -25.97 -7.83 0.87
CA ALA A 147 -25.29 -7.74 2.15
C ALA A 147 -24.18 -6.67 2.13
N PRO A 148 -23.96 -5.93 3.21
CA PRO A 148 -22.90 -4.93 3.28
C PRO A 148 -21.51 -5.60 3.30
N ARG A 149 -20.57 -5.01 2.57
CA ARG A 149 -19.15 -5.39 2.56
C ARG A 149 -18.27 -4.17 2.53
N HIS A 150 -17.13 -4.28 3.18
CA HIS A 150 -16.13 -3.23 3.18
C HIS A 150 -15.53 -3.04 1.79
N VAL A 151 -15.21 -1.78 1.48
CA VAL A 151 -14.64 -1.37 0.19
C VAL A 151 -13.51 -0.38 0.40
N ASP A 152 -12.62 -0.32 -0.58
CA ASP A 152 -11.69 0.80 -0.77
C ASP A 152 -11.74 1.29 -2.22
N LEU A 153 -11.41 2.57 -2.43
CA LEU A 153 -11.32 3.20 -3.73
C LEU A 153 -9.86 3.31 -4.16
N ARG A 154 -9.59 2.96 -5.41
CA ARG A 154 -8.32 3.23 -6.11
C ARG A 154 -8.56 4.15 -7.29
N PRO A 155 -8.32 5.45 -7.16
CA PRO A 155 -8.28 6.35 -8.31
C PRO A 155 -7.02 6.11 -9.12
N PHE A 156 -7.07 6.42 -10.42
CA PHE A 156 -5.92 6.37 -11.31
C PHE A 156 -5.50 7.79 -11.70
N LEU A 157 -4.22 8.07 -11.53
CA LEU A 157 -3.61 9.34 -11.91
C LEU A 157 -2.59 9.10 -13.00
N LEU A 158 -2.70 9.87 -14.09
CA LEU A 158 -1.79 9.84 -15.21
C LEU A 158 -0.96 11.12 -15.20
N MET A 159 0.36 10.99 -15.11
CA MET A 159 1.29 12.12 -15.22
C MET A 159 1.86 12.21 -16.64
N SER A 160 1.84 13.41 -17.19
CA SER A 160 2.45 13.72 -18.48
C SER A 160 3.08 15.12 -18.45
N PRO A 161 3.87 15.51 -19.45
CA PRO A 161 4.35 16.88 -19.57
C PRO A 161 3.22 17.94 -19.65
N ALA A 162 2.02 17.54 -20.06
CA ALA A 162 0.85 18.40 -20.12
C ALA A 162 0.14 18.55 -18.75
N GLY A 163 0.58 17.82 -17.73
CA GLY A 163 0.02 17.88 -16.38
C GLY A 163 -0.47 16.52 -15.88
N ILE A 164 -1.21 16.59 -14.77
CA ILE A 164 -1.78 15.41 -14.09
C ILE A 164 -3.25 15.29 -14.49
N GLN A 165 -3.64 14.10 -14.93
CA GLN A 165 -5.03 13.76 -15.24
C GLN A 165 -5.51 12.70 -14.26
N VAL A 166 -6.67 12.93 -13.66
CA VAL A 166 -7.39 11.93 -12.87
C VAL A 166 -8.39 11.23 -13.78
N THR A 167 -8.30 9.91 -13.90
CA THR A 167 -9.27 9.15 -14.71
C THR A 167 -10.66 9.29 -14.11
N PRO A 168 -11.70 9.62 -14.91
CA PRO A 168 -13.09 9.64 -14.44
C PRO A 168 -13.52 8.25 -14.01
N GLY A 169 -13.68 8.04 -12.70
CA GLY A 169 -13.95 6.73 -12.12
C GLY A 169 -12.79 6.16 -11.33
N GLY A 170 -12.72 4.86 -11.23
CA GLY A 170 -11.68 4.16 -10.49
C GLY A 170 -12.00 2.70 -10.25
N LEU A 171 -11.12 2.02 -9.54
CA LEU A 171 -11.35 0.66 -9.09
C LEU A 171 -11.84 0.66 -7.64
N THR A 172 -13.03 0.17 -7.38
CA THR A 172 -13.50 -0.14 -6.03
C THR A 172 -13.24 -1.61 -5.72
N ARG A 173 -12.36 -1.88 -4.74
CA ARG A 173 -12.12 -3.25 -4.25
C ARG A 173 -13.11 -3.57 -3.14
N VAL A 174 -13.55 -4.83 -3.08
CA VAL A 174 -14.60 -5.30 -2.16
C VAL A 174 -14.11 -6.48 -1.36
N ALA A 175 -14.28 -6.44 -0.04
CA ALA A 175 -14.07 -7.61 0.81
C ALA A 175 -15.25 -8.59 0.64
N LEU A 176 -15.02 -9.80 0.10
CA LEU A 176 -16.10 -10.78 -0.09
C LEU A 176 -16.51 -11.47 1.22
N LYS A 177 -15.60 -11.57 2.19
CA LYS A 177 -15.91 -12.13 3.50
C LYS A 177 -16.59 -11.10 4.40
N LYS A 178 -17.63 -11.52 5.11
CA LYS A 178 -18.33 -10.67 6.10
C LYS A 178 -17.34 -10.18 7.17
N ASN A 179 -17.42 -8.89 7.51
CA ASN A 179 -16.59 -8.21 8.51
C ASN A 179 -15.07 -8.22 8.23
N SER A 180 -14.63 -8.63 7.03
CA SER A 180 -13.23 -8.53 6.65
C SER A 180 -12.88 -7.09 6.28
N LEU A 181 -11.78 -6.58 6.83
CA LEU A 181 -11.15 -5.32 6.42
C LEU A 181 -10.13 -5.52 5.29
N VAL A 182 -9.91 -6.78 4.88
CA VAL A 182 -8.99 -7.10 3.78
C VAL A 182 -9.78 -7.14 2.48
N VAL A 183 -9.52 -6.16 1.62
CA VAL A 183 -10.17 -5.98 0.31
C VAL A 183 -9.28 -6.42 -0.86
N ASN A 184 -8.11 -7.00 -0.57
CA ASN A 184 -7.14 -7.37 -1.59
C ASN A 184 -7.63 -8.56 -2.45
N SER A 185 -7.53 -8.42 -3.77
CA SER A 185 -7.91 -9.46 -4.74
C SER A 185 -7.11 -10.76 -4.57
N SER A 186 -5.84 -10.69 -4.15
CA SER A 186 -5.02 -11.88 -3.85
C SER A 186 -5.56 -12.73 -2.70
N GLN A 187 -6.51 -12.22 -1.93
CA GLN A 187 -7.20 -12.94 -0.83
C GLN A 187 -8.68 -13.17 -1.11
N GLY A 188 -9.06 -13.22 -2.38
CA GLY A 188 -10.44 -13.45 -2.79
C GLY A 188 -11.33 -12.22 -2.61
N GLY A 189 -10.75 -11.01 -2.69
CA GLY A 189 -11.52 -9.78 -2.85
C GLY A 189 -12.13 -9.69 -4.23
N GLY A 190 -13.28 -9.01 -4.33
CA GLY A 190 -13.94 -8.67 -5.58
C GLY A 190 -13.69 -7.22 -5.98
N THR A 191 -14.26 -6.84 -7.12
CA THR A 191 -14.21 -5.48 -7.64
C THR A 191 -15.60 -5.00 -8.00
N LYS A 192 -15.79 -3.68 -7.99
CA LYS A 192 -16.97 -2.97 -8.51
C LYS A 192 -16.50 -1.78 -9.33
N ASP A 193 -17.27 -1.42 -10.33
CA ASP A 193 -17.09 -0.17 -11.05
C ASP A 193 -17.35 1.02 -10.12
N THR A 194 -16.60 2.08 -10.36
CA THR A 194 -16.75 3.35 -9.66
C THR A 194 -17.26 4.39 -10.65
N TRP A 195 -18.41 4.95 -10.36
CA TRP A 195 -18.99 6.02 -11.15
C TRP A 195 -18.84 7.32 -10.39
N VAL A 196 -18.33 8.34 -11.07
CA VAL A 196 -18.30 9.71 -10.57
C VAL A 196 -19.48 10.41 -11.19
N LEU A 197 -20.39 10.89 -10.34
CA LEU A 197 -21.57 11.63 -10.78
C LEU A 197 -21.19 13.11 -10.92
N GLU A 198 -21.70 13.74 -11.96
CA GLU A 198 -21.69 15.21 -12.07
C GLU A 198 -22.74 15.77 -11.11
N GLU A 199 -22.42 16.90 -10.45
CA GLU A 199 -23.35 17.63 -9.58
C GLU A 199 -24.36 18.42 -10.40
#